data_bfda7975b5ddf29ac37b84cf4f36c128
#
_entry.id   bfda7975b5ddf29ac37b84cf4f36c128
#
_cell.length_a   1.000
_cell.length_b   1.000
_cell.length_c   1.000
_cell.angle_alpha   90.00
_cell.angle_beta   90.00
_cell.angle_gamma   90.00
#
_symmetry.space_group_name_H-M   'P 1'
#
loop_
_entity.id
_entity.type
_entity.pdbx_description
1 polymer ?
#
loop_
_entity_poly.entity_id
_entity_poly.type
_entity_poly.pdbx_seq_one_letter_code
_entity_poly.pdbx_strand_id
1 'polypeptide(L)'
;VCSSDREDHGVLIIIAIMVGMLFVQPVIGMLSDRFGRRPFILIGSVALFGLSIPAFIMINSNVLGLIFAGLLLLAVVLNCFIGVMASSLPAMFPTHIRFSALASAFNISVLIAGLTPTLAAWLVESTQNLMMPAYYLMVVAVIGLITGLSMKETANRPLKGATPAASDIQEAKEILGEHYDNIEHKIEDIDQEIADLQEKRSRLVQQHPRIND
;
A
#
# COMPACT_ATOMS: atom_id res chain seq x y z
N VAL A 1 37.94 -1.63 -26.14
CA VAL A 1 38.24 -0.53 -25.19
C VAL A 1 37.09 0.46 -25.14
N CYS A 2 36.40 0.82 -26.24
CA CYS A 2 35.27 1.77 -26.24
C CYS A 2 33.94 1.25 -25.63
N SER A 3 33.76 -0.07 -25.47
CA SER A 3 32.51 -0.63 -24.93
C SER A 3 32.48 -0.58 -23.40
N SER A 4 33.62 -0.85 -22.74
CA SER A 4 33.76 -0.87 -21.29
C SER A 4 33.53 0.50 -20.67
N ASP A 5 34.05 1.59 -21.23
CA ASP A 5 33.87 2.95 -20.75
C ASP A 5 32.39 3.38 -20.73
N ARG A 6 31.59 2.89 -21.70
CA ARG A 6 30.16 3.23 -21.80
C ARG A 6 29.33 2.47 -20.79
N GLU A 7 29.68 1.26 -20.44
CA GLU A 7 29.05 0.45 -19.42
C GLU A 7 29.35 1.02 -18.03
N ASP A 8 30.58 1.42 -17.75
CA ASP A 8 31.00 2.02 -16.49
C ASP A 8 30.26 3.35 -16.22
N HIS A 9 30.10 4.19 -17.25
CA HIS A 9 29.30 5.41 -17.13
C HIS A 9 27.82 5.13 -16.87
N GLY A 10 27.25 4.07 -17.44
CA GLY A 10 25.86 3.66 -17.18
C GLY A 10 25.64 3.27 -15.72
N VAL A 11 26.53 2.48 -15.15
CA VAL A 11 26.48 2.06 -13.75
C VAL A 11 26.63 3.26 -12.81
N LEU A 12 27.57 4.17 -13.09
CA LEU A 12 27.76 5.39 -12.29
C LEU A 12 26.52 6.30 -12.29
N ILE A 13 25.84 6.43 -13.42
CA ILE A 13 24.57 7.18 -13.51
C ILE A 13 23.52 6.58 -12.61
N ILE A 14 23.33 5.27 -12.64
CA ILE A 14 22.35 4.58 -11.80
C ILE A 14 22.67 4.78 -10.31
N ILE A 15 23.93 4.62 -9.91
CA ILE A 15 24.37 4.86 -8.52
C ILE A 15 24.10 6.31 -8.11
N ALA A 16 24.44 7.28 -8.94
CA ALA A 16 24.21 8.69 -8.64
C ALA A 16 22.70 9.02 -8.43
N ILE A 17 21.84 8.44 -9.27
CA ILE A 17 20.39 8.57 -9.14
C ILE A 17 19.90 7.91 -7.85
N MET A 18 20.36 6.71 -7.51
CA MET A 18 19.97 6.01 -6.27
C MET A 18 20.38 6.79 -5.03
N VAL A 19 21.58 7.34 -4.99
CA VAL A 19 22.06 8.20 -3.90
C VAL A 19 21.21 9.48 -3.81
N GLY A 20 20.91 10.12 -4.94
CA GLY A 20 20.04 11.28 -4.97
C GLY A 20 18.64 10.98 -4.43
N MET A 21 18.07 9.82 -4.79
CA MET A 21 16.74 9.40 -4.33
C MET A 21 16.68 9.12 -2.83
N LEU A 22 17.77 8.71 -2.20
CA LEU A 22 17.85 8.51 -0.76
C LEU A 22 17.54 9.81 0.03
N PHE A 23 17.89 10.97 -0.52
CA PHE A 23 17.54 12.28 0.09
C PHE A 23 16.15 12.75 -0.29
N VAL A 24 15.65 12.41 -1.47
CA VAL A 24 14.31 12.82 -1.95
C VAL A 24 13.20 12.04 -1.26
N GLN A 25 13.43 10.76 -0.96
CA GLN A 25 12.41 9.86 -0.40
C GLN A 25 11.84 10.32 0.96
N PRO A 26 12.64 10.74 1.97
CA PRO A 26 12.11 11.27 3.22
C PRO A 26 11.28 12.54 3.03
N VAL A 27 11.68 13.40 2.09
CA VAL A 27 10.95 14.65 1.79
C VAL A 27 9.56 14.33 1.23
N ILE A 28 9.48 13.39 0.29
CA ILE A 28 8.20 12.93 -0.27
C ILE A 28 7.35 12.26 0.81
N GLY A 29 7.95 11.45 1.69
CA GLY A 29 7.27 10.83 2.83
C GLY A 29 6.63 11.87 3.74
N MET A 30 7.38 12.87 4.21
CA MET A 30 6.87 13.96 5.04
C MET A 30 5.78 14.78 4.33
N LEU A 31 5.95 15.00 3.04
CA LEU A 31 4.99 15.76 2.25
C LEU A 31 3.67 14.99 2.07
N SER A 32 3.75 13.67 1.88
CA SER A 32 2.59 12.79 1.77
C SER A 32 1.81 12.68 3.07
N ASP A 33 2.49 12.70 4.23
CA ASP A 33 1.83 12.68 5.52
C ASP A 33 1.10 14.01 5.81
N ARG A 34 1.60 15.14 5.27
CA ARG A 34 0.97 16.46 5.45
C ARG A 34 -0.21 16.71 4.51
N PHE A 35 -0.08 16.35 3.23
CA PHE A 35 -1.10 16.62 2.20
C PHE A 35 -2.07 15.47 1.95
N GLY A 36 -1.82 14.32 2.55
CA GLY A 36 -2.58 13.10 2.34
C GLY A 36 -1.87 12.12 1.41
N ARG A 37 -2.10 10.86 1.64
CA ARG A 37 -1.43 9.76 0.92
C ARG A 37 -2.08 9.47 -0.43
N ARG A 38 -3.42 9.55 -0.46
CA ARG A 38 -4.21 9.32 -1.69
C ARG A 38 -3.86 10.27 -2.83
N PRO A 39 -3.78 11.61 -2.65
CA PRO A 39 -3.43 12.51 -3.72
C PRO A 39 -2.04 12.28 -4.29
N PHE A 40 -1.05 11.86 -3.47
CA PHE A 40 0.29 11.54 -3.96
C PHE A 40 0.30 10.32 -4.90
N ILE A 41 -0.46 9.28 -4.58
CA ILE A 41 -0.60 8.11 -5.46
C ILE A 41 -1.26 8.50 -6.77
N LEU A 42 -2.30 9.34 -6.73
CA LEU A 42 -2.99 9.82 -7.93
C LEU A 42 -2.08 10.69 -8.81
N ILE A 43 -1.38 11.65 -8.20
CA ILE A 43 -0.42 12.51 -8.91
C ILE A 43 0.71 11.66 -9.51
N GLY A 44 1.26 10.72 -8.74
CA GLY A 44 2.30 9.80 -9.20
C GLY A 44 1.81 8.94 -10.39
N SER A 45 0.58 8.44 -10.34
CA SER A 45 0.00 7.63 -11.42
C SER A 45 -0.22 8.45 -12.70
N VAL A 46 -0.78 9.66 -12.58
CA VAL A 46 -0.98 10.56 -13.73
C VAL A 46 0.36 10.99 -14.32
N ALA A 47 1.33 11.33 -13.46
CA ALA A 47 2.68 11.70 -13.88
C ALA A 47 3.38 10.51 -14.57
N LEU A 48 3.28 9.29 -14.03
CA LEU A 48 3.86 8.09 -14.63
C LEU A 48 3.25 7.83 -16.01
N PHE A 49 1.92 7.96 -16.14
CA PHE A 49 1.23 7.79 -17.41
C PHE A 49 1.70 8.80 -18.47
N GLY A 50 1.76 10.09 -18.11
CA GLY A 50 2.12 11.15 -19.06
C GLY A 50 3.62 11.25 -19.38
N LEU A 51 4.48 10.91 -18.40
CA LEU A 51 5.93 11.07 -18.54
C LEU A 51 6.65 9.79 -19.01
N SER A 52 5.99 8.64 -19.07
CA SER A 52 6.60 7.39 -19.52
C SER A 52 7.15 7.51 -20.94
N ILE A 53 6.36 7.99 -21.89
CA ILE A 53 6.80 8.11 -23.30
C ILE A 53 7.96 9.10 -23.44
N PRO A 54 7.86 10.38 -22.98
CA PRO A 54 8.97 11.32 -23.10
C PRO A 54 10.23 10.87 -22.37
N ALA A 55 10.11 10.21 -21.22
CA ALA A 55 11.25 9.67 -20.52
C ALA A 55 11.97 8.59 -21.33
N PHE A 56 11.25 7.66 -21.95
CA PHE A 56 11.85 6.63 -22.80
C PHE A 56 12.44 7.19 -24.10
N ILE A 57 11.87 8.24 -24.67
CA ILE A 57 12.48 8.96 -25.81
C ILE A 57 13.83 9.55 -25.37
N MET A 58 13.91 10.16 -24.17
CA MET A 58 15.17 10.69 -23.64
C MET A 58 16.19 9.59 -23.34
N ILE A 59 15.76 8.45 -22.79
CA ILE A 59 16.63 7.30 -22.49
C ILE A 59 17.18 6.66 -23.76
N ASN A 60 16.39 6.58 -24.82
CA ASN A 60 16.80 6.04 -26.10
C ASN A 60 17.65 7.03 -26.95
N SER A 61 17.86 8.25 -26.45
CA SER A 61 18.79 9.20 -27.11
C SER A 61 20.24 8.75 -26.89
N ASN A 62 21.11 9.04 -27.86
CA ASN A 62 22.53 8.74 -27.71
C ASN A 62 23.31 9.79 -26.89
N VAL A 63 22.60 10.70 -26.23
CA VAL A 63 23.19 11.79 -25.43
C VAL A 63 23.12 11.43 -23.95
N LEU A 64 24.29 11.30 -23.31
CA LEU A 64 24.42 10.88 -21.92
C LEU A 64 23.58 11.74 -20.95
N GLY A 65 23.56 13.08 -21.17
CA GLY A 65 22.77 13.99 -20.35
C GLY A 65 21.25 13.80 -20.45
N LEU A 66 20.75 13.43 -21.65
CA LEU A 66 19.33 13.13 -21.85
C LEU A 66 18.96 11.79 -21.23
N ILE A 67 19.85 10.79 -21.31
CA ILE A 67 19.65 9.49 -20.63
C ILE A 67 19.53 9.70 -19.12
N PHE A 68 20.46 10.48 -18.54
CA PHE A 68 20.42 10.81 -17.12
C PHE A 68 19.13 11.54 -16.72
N ALA A 69 18.72 12.53 -17.50
CA ALA A 69 17.50 13.29 -17.25
C ALA A 69 16.23 12.42 -17.35
N GLY A 70 16.13 11.52 -18.33
CA GLY A 70 15.02 10.59 -18.48
C GLY A 70 14.92 9.60 -17.33
N LEU A 71 16.04 9.03 -16.90
CA LEU A 71 16.10 8.14 -15.73
C LEU A 71 15.74 8.87 -14.43
N LEU A 72 16.26 10.07 -14.22
CA LEU A 72 15.98 10.90 -13.05
C LEU A 72 14.48 11.27 -12.97
N LEU A 73 13.89 11.60 -14.11
CA LEU A 73 12.47 11.92 -14.22
C LEU A 73 11.59 10.73 -13.80
N LEU A 74 11.87 9.54 -14.31
CA LEU A 74 11.17 8.31 -13.90
C LEU A 74 11.41 7.98 -12.43
N ALA A 75 12.64 8.14 -11.93
CA ALA A 75 12.98 7.89 -10.55
C ALA A 75 12.23 8.79 -9.59
N VAL A 76 12.09 10.09 -9.88
CA VAL A 76 11.29 11.03 -9.06
C VAL A 76 9.83 10.63 -9.02
N VAL A 77 9.24 10.25 -10.16
CA VAL A 77 7.85 9.79 -10.23
C VAL A 77 7.66 8.50 -9.42
N LEU A 78 8.56 7.54 -9.53
CA LEU A 78 8.52 6.29 -8.76
C LEU A 78 8.66 6.54 -7.25
N ASN A 79 9.46 7.53 -6.84
CA ASN A 79 9.57 7.91 -5.43
C ASN A 79 8.25 8.38 -4.81
N CYS A 80 7.32 8.95 -5.60
CA CYS A 80 5.98 9.28 -5.11
C CYS A 80 5.23 8.03 -4.62
N PHE A 81 5.42 6.90 -5.26
CA PHE A 81 4.81 5.63 -4.82
C PHE A 81 5.55 5.04 -3.62
N ILE A 82 6.88 4.96 -3.68
CA ILE A 82 7.71 4.32 -2.64
C ILE A 82 7.58 5.10 -1.32
N GLY A 83 7.64 6.44 -1.36
CA GLY A 83 7.52 7.29 -0.18
C GLY A 83 6.18 7.16 0.54
N VAL A 84 5.09 6.99 -0.21
CA VAL A 84 3.75 6.80 0.37
C VAL A 84 3.53 5.36 0.83
N MET A 85 4.11 4.38 0.17
CA MET A 85 3.88 2.95 0.41
C MET A 85 4.27 2.54 1.84
N ALA A 86 5.43 3.02 2.32
CA ALA A 86 5.96 2.70 3.64
C ALA A 86 5.02 3.08 4.79
N SER A 87 4.29 4.18 4.65
CA SER A 87 3.38 4.69 5.68
C SER A 87 1.93 4.25 5.47
N SER A 88 1.47 4.09 4.22
CA SER A 88 0.07 3.75 3.91
C SER A 88 -0.25 2.26 4.09
N LEU A 89 0.65 1.36 3.70
CA LEU A 89 0.39 -0.09 3.78
C LEU A 89 0.14 -0.57 5.22
N PRO A 90 0.96 -0.22 6.24
CA PRO A 90 0.67 -0.62 7.61
C PRO A 90 -0.64 -0.07 8.16
N ALA A 91 -1.05 1.13 7.70
CA ALA A 91 -2.28 1.77 8.16
C ALA A 91 -3.57 1.11 7.60
N MET A 92 -3.48 0.31 6.55
CA MET A 92 -4.62 -0.37 5.95
C MET A 92 -5.05 -1.62 6.73
N PHE A 93 -4.15 -2.23 7.52
CA PHE A 93 -4.41 -3.48 8.23
C PHE A 93 -4.67 -3.26 9.72
N PRO A 94 -5.62 -4.02 10.32
CA PRO A 94 -5.84 -4.03 11.77
C PRO A 94 -4.57 -4.42 12.53
N THR A 95 -4.38 -3.87 13.74
CA THR A 95 -3.14 -4.03 14.53
C THR A 95 -2.75 -5.48 14.80
N HIS A 96 -3.72 -6.35 15.08
CA HIS A 96 -3.47 -7.75 15.46
C HIS A 96 -2.97 -8.65 14.33
N ILE A 97 -3.25 -8.33 13.05
CA ILE A 97 -2.79 -9.09 11.89
C ILE A 97 -1.85 -8.30 10.98
N ARG A 98 -1.55 -7.03 11.33
CA ARG A 98 -0.83 -6.07 10.47
C ARG A 98 0.46 -6.63 9.91
N PHE A 99 1.34 -7.16 10.76
CA PHE A 99 2.66 -7.61 10.32
C PHE A 99 2.57 -8.85 9.42
N SER A 100 1.71 -9.82 9.74
CA SER A 100 1.55 -11.04 8.93
C SER A 100 0.90 -10.73 7.58
N ALA A 101 -0.15 -9.92 7.56
CA ALA A 101 -0.84 -9.52 6.33
C ALA A 101 0.07 -8.67 5.44
N LEU A 102 0.78 -7.71 6.03
CA LEU A 102 1.73 -6.86 5.31
C LEU A 102 2.88 -7.69 4.71
N ALA A 103 3.48 -8.60 5.50
CA ALA A 103 4.56 -9.45 5.02
C ALA A 103 4.10 -10.34 3.86
N SER A 104 2.92 -10.96 3.97
CA SER A 104 2.36 -11.80 2.90
C SER A 104 2.08 -11.00 1.63
N ALA A 105 1.42 -9.85 1.74
CA ALA A 105 1.12 -8.99 0.61
C ALA A 105 2.40 -8.47 -0.06
N PHE A 106 3.39 -8.07 0.74
CA PHE A 106 4.67 -7.58 0.22
C PHE A 106 5.44 -8.67 -0.51
N ASN A 107 5.54 -9.89 0.05
CA ASN A 107 6.23 -11.01 -0.59
C ASN A 107 5.59 -11.41 -1.93
N ILE A 108 4.25 -11.46 -2.01
CA ILE A 108 3.54 -11.72 -3.26
C ILE A 108 3.82 -10.62 -4.28
N SER A 109 3.80 -9.35 -3.86
CA SER A 109 4.08 -8.21 -4.72
C SER A 109 5.51 -8.22 -5.25
N VAL A 110 6.50 -8.56 -4.41
CA VAL A 110 7.91 -8.67 -4.81
C VAL A 110 8.12 -9.82 -5.78
N LEU A 111 7.43 -10.95 -5.61
CA LEU A 111 7.48 -12.07 -6.55
C LEU A 111 7.01 -11.64 -7.95
N ILE A 112 5.88 -10.93 -8.02
CA ILE A 112 5.34 -10.41 -9.29
C ILE A 112 6.29 -9.35 -9.88
N ALA A 113 6.80 -8.44 -9.05
CA ALA A 113 7.73 -7.41 -9.46
C ALA A 113 9.06 -8.00 -10.00
N GLY A 114 9.53 -9.11 -9.42
CA GLY A 114 10.72 -9.82 -9.89
C GLY A 114 10.63 -10.36 -11.32
N LEU A 115 9.42 -10.59 -11.82
CA LEU A 115 9.18 -11.01 -13.21
C LEU A 115 9.24 -9.83 -14.21
N THR A 116 9.17 -8.59 -13.73
CA THR A 116 9.10 -7.38 -14.58
C THR A 116 10.28 -7.24 -15.53
N PRO A 117 11.56 -7.43 -15.11
CA PRO A 117 12.70 -7.31 -16.04
C PRO A 117 12.63 -8.34 -17.16
N THR A 118 12.27 -9.58 -16.85
CA THR A 118 12.12 -10.67 -17.83
C THR A 118 10.98 -10.36 -18.80
N LEU A 119 9.86 -9.89 -18.31
CA LEU A 119 8.72 -9.49 -19.12
C LEU A 119 9.08 -8.32 -20.05
N ALA A 120 9.78 -7.31 -19.54
CA ALA A 120 10.21 -6.16 -20.32
C ALA A 120 11.19 -6.57 -21.43
N ALA A 121 12.16 -7.44 -21.13
CA ALA A 121 13.10 -7.97 -22.12
C ALA A 121 12.37 -8.78 -23.20
N TRP A 122 11.47 -9.67 -22.81
CA TRP A 122 10.68 -10.47 -23.75
C TRP A 122 9.79 -9.60 -24.64
N LEU A 123 9.16 -8.55 -24.10
CA LEU A 123 8.34 -7.61 -24.87
C LEU A 123 9.18 -6.88 -25.91
N VAL A 124 10.38 -6.42 -25.59
CA VAL A 124 11.29 -5.75 -26.53
C VAL A 124 11.76 -6.72 -27.59
N GLU A 125 12.15 -7.95 -27.21
CA GLU A 125 12.62 -8.96 -28.15
C GLU A 125 11.54 -9.42 -29.12
N SER A 126 10.33 -9.67 -28.62
CA SER A 126 9.20 -10.15 -29.43
C SER A 126 8.63 -9.10 -30.39
N THR A 127 8.65 -7.82 -29.99
CA THR A 127 8.10 -6.72 -30.80
C THR A 127 9.14 -5.92 -31.57
N GLN A 128 10.44 -6.14 -31.28
CA GLN A 128 11.56 -5.37 -31.83
C GLN A 128 11.41 -3.85 -31.62
N ASN A 129 10.68 -3.45 -30.58
CA ASN A 129 10.37 -2.05 -30.27
C ASN A 129 10.88 -1.68 -28.89
N LEU A 130 11.87 -0.77 -28.84
CA LEU A 130 12.47 -0.27 -27.59
C LEU A 130 11.50 0.57 -26.74
N MET A 131 10.35 0.97 -27.27
CA MET A 131 9.33 1.73 -26.53
C MET A 131 8.36 0.83 -25.75
N MET A 132 8.42 -0.50 -25.88
CA MET A 132 7.52 -1.42 -25.20
C MET A 132 7.54 -1.29 -23.67
N PRO A 133 8.66 -1.09 -22.99
CA PRO A 133 8.64 -0.85 -21.55
C PRO A 133 7.91 0.44 -21.15
N ALA A 134 7.90 1.48 -22.01
CA ALA A 134 7.12 2.69 -21.74
C ALA A 134 5.60 2.40 -21.75
N TYR A 135 5.10 1.64 -22.71
CA TYR A 135 3.70 1.22 -22.75
C TYR A 135 3.34 0.33 -21.57
N TYR A 136 4.23 -0.56 -21.16
CA TYR A 136 4.06 -1.36 -19.95
C TYR A 136 3.89 -0.48 -18.71
N LEU A 137 4.75 0.54 -18.53
CA LEU A 137 4.62 1.51 -17.42
C LEU A 137 3.30 2.30 -17.47
N MET A 138 2.80 2.64 -18.66
CA MET A 138 1.49 3.28 -18.81
C MET A 138 0.35 2.38 -18.31
N VAL A 139 0.38 1.10 -18.62
CA VAL A 139 -0.61 0.13 -18.11
C VAL A 139 -0.54 0.05 -16.59
N VAL A 140 0.66 -0.05 -16.02
CA VAL A 140 0.87 -0.04 -14.56
C VAL A 140 0.36 1.26 -13.93
N ALA A 141 0.57 2.41 -14.59
CA ALA A 141 0.07 3.71 -14.15
C ALA A 141 -1.46 3.76 -14.09
N VAL A 142 -2.16 3.17 -15.06
CA VAL A 142 -3.62 3.06 -15.04
C VAL A 142 -4.10 2.20 -13.89
N ILE A 143 -3.44 1.06 -13.62
CA ILE A 143 -3.74 0.21 -12.47
C ILE A 143 -3.51 0.99 -11.17
N GLY A 144 -2.41 1.74 -11.07
CA GLY A 144 -2.10 2.62 -9.94
C GLY A 144 -3.15 3.71 -9.74
N LEU A 145 -3.67 4.29 -10.82
CA LEU A 145 -4.73 5.29 -10.78
C LEU A 145 -6.04 4.70 -10.23
N ILE A 146 -6.46 3.55 -10.75
CA ILE A 146 -7.67 2.84 -10.28
C ILE A 146 -7.54 2.50 -8.80
N THR A 147 -6.38 1.97 -8.39
CA THR A 147 -6.09 1.65 -6.99
C THR A 147 -6.14 2.89 -6.10
N GLY A 148 -5.52 4.00 -6.53
CA GLY A 148 -5.53 5.26 -5.80
C GLY A 148 -6.94 5.88 -5.67
N LEU A 149 -7.79 5.72 -6.67
CA LEU A 149 -9.19 6.15 -6.61
C LEU A 149 -10.01 5.29 -5.64
N SER A 150 -9.74 4.00 -5.57
CA SER A 150 -10.42 3.04 -4.68
C SER A 150 -9.92 3.12 -3.23
N MET A 151 -8.71 3.64 -2.99
CA MET A 151 -8.14 3.79 -1.65
C MET A 151 -8.86 4.85 -0.84
N LYS A 152 -9.18 4.53 0.43
CA LYS A 152 -9.60 5.51 1.42
C LYS A 152 -8.38 6.26 1.95
N GLU A 153 -8.53 7.57 2.21
CA GLU A 153 -7.46 8.36 2.83
C GLU A 153 -7.12 7.82 4.22
N THR A 154 -5.83 7.57 4.45
CA THR A 154 -5.33 7.03 5.71
C THR A 154 -4.42 8.00 6.47
N ALA A 155 -4.12 9.16 5.89
CA ALA A 155 -3.32 10.19 6.55
C ALA A 155 -4.10 10.79 7.73
N ASN A 156 -3.40 10.99 8.85
CA ASN A 156 -3.95 11.58 10.08
C ASN A 156 -5.18 10.85 10.69
N ARG A 157 -5.40 9.57 10.34
CA ARG A 157 -6.45 8.75 10.96
C ARG A 157 -5.86 7.78 11.97
N PRO A 158 -6.55 7.52 13.09
CA PRO A 158 -6.12 6.51 14.04
C PRO A 158 -6.05 5.14 13.36
N LEU A 159 -5.05 4.36 13.75
CA LEU A 159 -4.83 3.03 13.19
C LEU A 159 -5.99 2.11 13.58
N LYS A 160 -6.56 1.39 12.62
CA LYS A 160 -7.62 0.40 12.89
C LYS A 160 -7.15 -0.61 13.93
N GLY A 161 -7.91 -0.71 15.04
CA GLY A 161 -7.61 -1.62 16.14
C GLY A 161 -6.54 -1.12 17.13
N ALA A 162 -6.09 0.13 17.05
CA ALA A 162 -5.43 0.79 18.17
C ALA A 162 -6.52 1.18 19.18
N THR A 163 -6.31 0.87 20.46
CA THR A 163 -7.12 1.38 21.57
C THR A 163 -7.25 2.90 21.47
N PRO A 164 -8.35 3.52 21.86
CA PRO A 164 -8.86 4.76 21.30
C PRO A 164 -7.90 5.93 21.47
N ALA A 165 -7.10 6.19 20.47
CA ALA A 165 -6.57 7.52 20.21
C ALA A 165 -7.56 8.19 19.26
N ALA A 166 -8.67 8.63 19.81
CA ALA A 166 -9.59 9.49 19.09
C ALA A 166 -8.88 10.83 18.84
N SER A 167 -8.84 11.26 17.61
CA SER A 167 -8.25 12.54 17.23
C SER A 167 -9.14 13.71 17.61
N ASP A 168 -10.42 13.44 17.94
CA ASP A 168 -11.39 14.43 18.38
C ASP A 168 -12.35 13.81 19.42
N ILE A 169 -12.86 14.65 20.34
CA ILE A 169 -13.80 14.25 21.40
C ILE A 169 -15.11 13.68 20.80
N GLN A 170 -15.48 14.12 19.61
CA GLN A 170 -16.67 13.66 18.91
C GLN A 170 -16.49 12.24 18.33
N GLU A 171 -15.33 11.96 17.75
CA GLU A 171 -14.93 10.63 17.27
C GLU A 171 -14.77 9.64 18.44
N ALA A 172 -14.26 10.09 19.59
CA ALA A 172 -14.19 9.28 20.81
C ALA A 172 -15.57 8.87 21.32
N LYS A 173 -16.54 9.76 21.25
CA LYS A 173 -17.93 9.48 21.67
C LYS A 173 -18.63 8.53 20.71
N GLU A 174 -18.37 8.63 19.41
CA GLU A 174 -18.94 7.76 18.39
C GLU A 174 -18.37 6.33 18.50
N ILE A 175 -17.04 6.19 18.66
CA ILE A 175 -16.37 4.90 18.87
C ILE A 175 -16.77 4.27 20.21
N LEU A 176 -16.89 5.07 21.28
CA LEU A 176 -17.36 4.61 22.58
C LEU A 176 -18.85 4.21 22.50
N GLY A 177 -19.70 4.99 21.80
CA GLY A 177 -21.13 4.66 21.63
C GLY A 177 -21.29 3.32 20.92
N GLU A 178 -20.65 3.13 19.77
CA GLU A 178 -20.70 1.87 19.00
C GLU A 178 -20.14 0.66 19.80
N HIS A 179 -19.15 0.91 20.67
CA HIS A 179 -18.59 -0.14 21.53
C HIS A 179 -19.53 -0.47 22.72
N TYR A 180 -20.18 0.52 23.30
CA TYR A 180 -21.18 0.32 24.35
C TYR A 180 -22.41 -0.39 23.83
N ASP A 181 -22.96 -0.01 22.68
CA ASP A 181 -24.10 -0.68 22.04
C ASP A 181 -23.79 -2.15 21.74
N ASN A 182 -22.58 -2.46 21.28
CA ASN A 182 -22.15 -3.84 21.01
C ASN A 182 -21.98 -4.67 22.30
N ILE A 183 -21.54 -4.05 23.40
CA ILE A 183 -21.45 -4.72 24.69
C ILE A 183 -22.86 -4.94 25.28
N GLU A 184 -23.74 -3.98 25.16
CA GLU A 184 -25.13 -4.05 25.68
C GLU A 184 -25.89 -5.18 24.97
N HIS A 185 -25.80 -5.30 23.63
CA HIS A 185 -26.37 -6.43 22.91
C HIS A 185 -25.79 -7.79 23.34
N LYS A 186 -24.49 -7.87 23.58
CA LYS A 186 -23.87 -9.11 24.07
C LYS A 186 -24.32 -9.48 25.48
N ILE A 187 -24.57 -8.50 26.34
CA ILE A 187 -25.08 -8.74 27.68
C ILE A 187 -26.49 -9.26 27.58
N GLU A 188 -27.38 -8.68 26.76
CA GLU A 188 -28.73 -9.14 26.52
C GLU A 188 -28.76 -10.61 26.00
N ASP A 189 -27.90 -10.94 25.03
CA ASP A 189 -27.78 -12.29 24.49
C ASP A 189 -27.39 -13.32 25.58
N ILE A 190 -26.42 -12.95 26.44
CA ILE A 190 -25.96 -13.80 27.54
C ILE A 190 -27.07 -13.95 28.60
N ASP A 191 -27.78 -12.90 28.94
CA ASP A 191 -28.89 -12.94 29.90
C ASP A 191 -30.03 -13.84 29.39
N GLN A 192 -30.34 -13.80 28.09
CA GLN A 192 -31.30 -14.72 27.48
C GLN A 192 -30.82 -16.19 27.55
N GLU A 193 -29.56 -16.45 27.28
CA GLU A 193 -28.99 -17.80 27.38
C GLU A 193 -29.02 -18.33 28.84
N ILE A 194 -28.73 -17.46 29.81
CA ILE A 194 -28.82 -17.79 31.24
C ILE A 194 -30.27 -18.14 31.62
N ALA A 195 -31.26 -17.38 31.16
CA ALA A 195 -32.66 -17.64 31.42
C ALA A 195 -33.11 -19.00 30.85
N ASP A 196 -32.72 -19.31 29.62
CA ASP A 196 -33.05 -20.62 29.01
C ASP A 196 -32.38 -21.79 29.73
N LEU A 197 -31.13 -21.61 30.14
CA LEU A 197 -30.43 -22.63 30.94
C LEU A 197 -31.06 -22.83 32.34
N GLN A 198 -31.53 -21.78 32.97
CA GLN A 198 -32.25 -21.84 34.27
C GLN A 198 -33.59 -22.55 34.13
N GLU A 199 -34.30 -22.31 33.03
CA GLU A 199 -35.56 -23.02 32.75
C GLU A 199 -35.32 -24.49 32.49
N LYS A 200 -34.31 -24.85 31.68
CA LYS A 200 -33.89 -26.24 31.45
C LYS A 200 -33.47 -26.94 32.72
N ARG A 201 -32.71 -26.29 33.58
CA ARG A 201 -32.33 -26.78 34.92
C ARG A 201 -33.57 -27.03 35.78
N SER A 202 -34.52 -26.15 35.80
CA SER A 202 -35.76 -26.29 36.58
C SER A 202 -36.61 -27.47 36.12
N ARG A 203 -36.70 -27.69 34.77
CA ARG A 203 -37.39 -28.83 34.18
C ARG A 203 -36.71 -30.14 34.55
N LEU A 204 -35.36 -30.22 34.51
CA LEU A 204 -34.59 -31.39 34.87
C LEU A 204 -34.69 -31.75 36.36
N VAL A 205 -34.71 -30.76 37.26
CA VAL A 205 -34.89 -30.95 38.70
C VAL A 205 -36.29 -31.47 38.99
N GLN A 206 -37.34 -31.01 38.28
CA GLN A 206 -38.69 -31.53 38.40
C GLN A 206 -38.81 -32.97 37.90
N GLN A 207 -38.07 -33.37 36.87
CA GLN A 207 -38.06 -34.73 36.31
C GLN A 207 -37.25 -35.72 37.16
N HIS A 208 -36.27 -35.25 37.92
CA HIS A 208 -35.40 -36.11 38.74
C HIS A 208 -35.23 -35.55 40.17
N PRO A 209 -36.24 -35.67 41.03
CA PRO A 209 -36.22 -35.13 42.40
C PRO A 209 -35.14 -35.72 43.33
N ARG A 210 -34.40 -36.78 42.89
CA ARG A 210 -33.33 -37.40 43.69
C ARG A 210 -31.93 -36.80 43.53
N ILE A 211 -31.77 -35.67 42.86
CA ILE A 211 -30.45 -35.06 42.63
C ILE A 211 -30.09 -34.02 43.73
N ASN A 212 -30.99 -33.77 44.66
CA ASN A 212 -30.81 -32.78 45.74
C ASN A 212 -30.59 -33.39 47.15
N ASP A 213 -30.30 -34.69 47.26
CA ASP A 213 -29.89 -35.36 48.51
C ASP A 213 -28.42 -35.66 48.53
#